data_bffb624f53057114e29b427aa40714a8
#
_entry.id   bffb624f53057114e29b427aa40714a8
#
_cell.length_a   1.000
_cell.length_b   1.000
_cell.length_c   1.000
_cell.angle_alpha   90.00
_cell.angle_beta   90.00
_cell.angle_gamma   90.00
#
_symmetry.space_group_name_H-M   'P 1'
#
loop_
_entity.id
_entity.type
_entity.pdbx_description
1 polymer ?
#
loop_
_entity_poly.entity_id
_entity_poly.type
_entity_poly.pdbx_seq_one_letter_code
_entity_poly.pdbx_strand_id
1 'polypeptide(L)'
;MEKYAWKATVKEGCIEEYIRRHDNLPEDMAKLLRDAGITNYTIWNTGNELFGYYECEKGVDFAAKVQSESEIVARWDEYMSDILIMEKDPVTGAQPLLKKVFSFDEK
;
A
#
# COMPACT_ATOMS: atom_id res chain seq x y z
N MET A 1 -6.15 11.64 -13.02
CA MET A 1 -5.37 11.06 -11.90
C MET A 1 -5.66 9.57 -11.80
N GLU A 2 -4.62 8.75 -11.79
CA GLU A 2 -4.79 7.32 -11.69
C GLU A 2 -5.00 6.88 -10.25
N LYS A 3 -5.69 5.77 -10.07
CA LYS A 3 -6.04 5.24 -8.75
C LYS A 3 -5.54 3.81 -8.63
N TYR A 4 -5.12 3.45 -7.42
CA TYR A 4 -4.58 2.14 -7.12
C TYR A 4 -5.23 1.62 -5.84
N ALA A 5 -5.72 0.41 -5.88
CA ALA A 5 -6.29 -0.24 -4.69
C ALA A 5 -5.71 -1.64 -4.55
N TRP A 6 -5.43 -2.03 -3.31
CA TRP A 6 -4.79 -3.31 -3.02
C TRP A 6 -5.42 -3.97 -1.80
N LYS A 7 -5.12 -5.25 -1.65
CA LYS A 7 -5.60 -6.04 -0.52
C LYS A 7 -4.40 -6.75 0.13
N ALA A 8 -4.44 -6.87 1.46
CA ALA A 8 -3.46 -7.63 2.22
C ALA A 8 -4.12 -8.23 3.45
N THR A 9 -3.40 -9.09 4.15
CA THR A 9 -3.90 -9.72 5.38
C THR A 9 -2.86 -9.53 6.48
N VAL A 10 -3.33 -9.13 7.67
CA VAL A 10 -2.50 -9.02 8.88
C VAL A 10 -2.58 -10.34 9.63
N LYS A 11 -1.48 -10.79 10.20
CA LYS A 11 -1.48 -11.97 11.05
C LYS A 11 -2.41 -11.76 12.25
N GLU A 12 -3.05 -12.82 12.68
CA GLU A 12 -3.99 -12.76 13.79
C GLU A 12 -3.37 -12.10 15.02
N GLY A 13 -4.10 -11.17 15.62
CA GLY A 13 -3.65 -10.44 16.80
C GLY A 13 -2.70 -9.29 16.53
N CYS A 14 -2.37 -9.01 15.25
CA CYS A 14 -1.38 -8.00 14.91
C CYS A 14 -1.97 -6.70 14.34
N ILE A 15 -3.29 -6.57 14.28
CA ILE A 15 -3.89 -5.37 13.67
C ILE A 15 -3.56 -4.10 14.44
N GLU A 16 -3.53 -4.14 15.76
CA GLU A 16 -3.21 -2.95 16.56
C GLU A 16 -1.76 -2.51 16.35
N GLU A 17 -0.85 -3.46 16.23
CA GLU A 17 0.56 -3.18 15.93
C GLU A 17 0.70 -2.59 14.53
N TYR A 18 -0.07 -3.08 13.57
CA TYR A 18 -0.09 -2.54 12.21
C TYR A 18 -0.50 -1.05 12.24
N ILE A 19 -1.57 -0.75 12.96
CA ILE A 19 -2.05 0.63 13.10
C ILE A 19 -0.99 1.51 13.75
N ARG A 20 -0.39 1.04 14.84
CA ARG A 20 0.64 1.78 15.55
C ARG A 20 1.83 2.11 14.66
N ARG A 21 2.29 1.16 13.87
CA ARG A 21 3.42 1.38 12.97
C ARG A 21 3.12 2.42 11.90
N HIS A 22 1.89 2.43 11.39
CA HIS A 22 1.46 3.43 10.41
C HIS A 22 1.26 4.81 11.03
N ASP A 23 0.76 4.88 12.27
CA ASP A 23 0.63 6.15 12.98
C ASP A 23 2.00 6.80 13.24
N ASN A 24 3.05 6.00 13.26
CA ASN A 24 4.42 6.45 13.46
C ASN A 24 5.26 6.27 12.18
N LEU A 25 4.67 6.53 11.04
CA LEU A 25 5.33 6.38 9.74
C LEU A 25 6.62 7.20 9.70
N PRO A 26 7.77 6.59 9.33
CA PRO A 26 9.02 7.34 9.24
C PRO A 26 8.94 8.48 8.25
N GLU A 27 9.60 9.59 8.56
CA GLU A 27 9.58 10.79 7.73
C GLU A 27 10.13 10.54 6.33
N ASP A 28 11.18 9.71 6.22
CA ASP A 28 11.74 9.38 4.92
C ASP A 28 10.76 8.57 4.06
N MET A 29 9.96 7.71 4.68
CA MET A 29 8.91 6.97 3.98
C MET A 29 7.81 7.91 3.51
N ALA A 30 7.39 8.86 4.35
CA ALA A 30 6.39 9.85 3.97
C ALA A 30 6.88 10.70 2.79
N LYS A 31 8.15 11.12 2.83
CA LYS A 31 8.75 11.89 1.73
C LYS A 31 8.77 11.07 0.44
N LEU A 32 9.14 9.80 0.54
CA LEU A 32 9.16 8.92 -0.63
C LEU A 32 7.79 8.83 -1.30
N LEU A 33 6.74 8.66 -0.51
CA LEU A 33 5.39 8.58 -1.05
C LEU A 33 5.00 9.88 -1.76
N ARG A 34 5.35 11.02 -1.18
CA ARG A 34 5.11 12.31 -1.83
C ARG A 34 5.90 12.44 -3.14
N ASP A 35 7.16 12.03 -3.14
CA ASP A 35 8.01 12.08 -4.33
C ASP A 35 7.50 11.14 -5.43
N ALA A 36 6.84 10.06 -5.05
CA ALA A 36 6.20 9.14 -5.99
C ALA A 36 4.90 9.67 -6.58
N GLY A 37 4.44 10.85 -6.12
CA GLY A 37 3.20 11.44 -6.58
C GLY A 37 1.95 10.83 -5.96
N ILE A 38 2.11 10.13 -4.84
CA ILE A 38 1.00 9.45 -4.16
C ILE A 38 0.28 10.45 -3.25
N THR A 39 -1.04 10.54 -3.42
CA THR A 39 -1.91 11.40 -2.62
C THR A 39 -3.14 10.62 -2.18
N ASN A 40 -3.83 11.13 -1.18
CA ASN A 40 -5.08 10.54 -0.67
C ASN A 40 -4.94 9.04 -0.36
N TYR A 41 -3.85 8.69 0.26
CA TYR A 41 -3.58 7.30 0.63
C TYR A 41 -4.35 6.96 1.90
N THR A 42 -5.23 5.98 1.82
CA THR A 42 -6.00 5.49 2.97
C THR A 42 -5.94 3.98 3.03
N ILE A 43 -5.94 3.45 4.24
CA ILE A 43 -5.96 2.01 4.47
C ILE A 43 -7.11 1.72 5.41
N TRP A 44 -7.94 0.75 5.03
CA TRP A 44 -9.14 0.35 5.78
C TRP A 44 -9.03 -1.10 6.14
N ASN A 45 -9.64 -1.53 7.25
CA ASN A 45 -9.59 -2.93 7.63
C ASN A 45 -10.95 -3.45 8.07
N THR A 46 -11.13 -4.74 7.91
CA THR A 46 -12.20 -5.51 8.55
C THR A 46 -11.57 -6.81 9.04
N GLY A 47 -11.65 -7.07 10.37
CA GLY A 47 -10.93 -8.19 10.94
C GLY A 47 -9.44 -8.08 10.66
N ASN A 48 -8.88 -9.12 10.04
CA ASN A 48 -7.47 -9.14 9.67
C ASN A 48 -7.23 -8.75 8.21
N GLU A 49 -8.27 -8.38 7.47
CA GLU A 49 -8.13 -7.98 6.07
C GLU A 49 -7.93 -6.47 5.96
N LEU A 50 -7.01 -6.09 5.07
CA LEU A 50 -6.66 -4.71 4.80
C LEU A 50 -6.99 -4.36 3.36
N PHE A 51 -7.47 -3.14 3.16
CA PHE A 51 -7.78 -2.59 1.84
C PHE A 51 -7.14 -1.22 1.75
N GLY A 52 -6.19 -1.07 0.83
CA GLY A 52 -5.49 0.20 0.64
C GLY A 52 -5.93 0.88 -0.64
N TYR A 53 -5.95 2.21 -0.62
CA TYR A 53 -6.31 3.04 -1.76
C TYR A 53 -5.43 4.26 -1.78
N TYR A 54 -4.91 4.62 -2.97
CA TYR A 54 -4.26 5.90 -3.15
C TYR A 54 -4.42 6.39 -4.58
N GLU A 55 -4.13 7.68 -4.74
CA GLU A 55 -4.18 8.34 -6.05
C GLU A 55 -2.77 8.70 -6.49
N CYS A 56 -2.53 8.64 -7.79
CA CYS A 56 -1.20 8.83 -8.36
C CYS A 56 -1.24 9.97 -9.37
N GLU A 57 -0.69 11.13 -8.98
CA GLU A 57 -0.60 12.30 -9.88
C GLU A 57 0.23 12.01 -11.12
N LYS A 58 1.29 11.23 -10.95
CA LYS A 58 2.24 10.93 -12.01
C LYS A 58 2.01 9.56 -12.64
N GLY A 59 0.90 8.91 -12.29
CA GLY A 59 0.54 7.60 -12.81
C GLY A 59 0.97 6.46 -11.90
N VAL A 60 0.24 5.34 -12.00
CA VAL A 60 0.49 4.14 -11.20
C VAL A 60 1.86 3.55 -11.52
N ASP A 61 2.23 3.52 -12.81
CA ASP A 61 3.51 2.93 -13.22
C ASP A 61 4.69 3.71 -12.64
N PHE A 62 4.61 5.03 -12.63
CA PHE A 62 5.66 5.87 -12.03
C PHE A 62 5.76 5.60 -10.52
N ALA A 63 4.62 5.58 -9.83
CA ALA A 63 4.59 5.33 -8.38
C ALA A 63 5.15 3.94 -8.05
N ALA A 64 4.80 2.94 -8.84
CA ALA A 64 5.30 1.58 -8.66
C ALA A 64 6.82 1.51 -8.87
N LYS A 65 7.31 2.20 -9.88
CA LYS A 65 8.74 2.23 -10.18
C LYS A 65 9.55 2.86 -9.05
N VAL A 66 9.09 4.02 -8.56
CA VAL A 66 9.77 4.71 -7.45
C VAL A 66 9.83 3.82 -6.22
N GLN A 67 8.73 3.14 -5.91
CA GLN A 67 8.69 2.25 -4.75
C GLN A 67 9.59 1.03 -4.93
N SER A 68 9.56 0.40 -6.11
CA SER A 68 10.35 -0.82 -6.36
C SER A 68 11.85 -0.57 -6.35
N GLU A 69 12.29 0.64 -6.64
CA GLU A 69 13.70 1.00 -6.68
C GLU A 69 14.20 1.58 -5.34
N SER A 70 13.33 1.74 -4.35
CA SER A 70 13.66 2.41 -3.10
C SER A 70 14.10 1.46 -2.02
N GLU A 71 15.28 1.72 -1.45
CA GLU A 71 15.75 1.01 -0.26
C GLU A 71 14.89 1.33 0.96
N ILE A 72 14.27 2.51 0.98
CA ILE A 72 13.38 2.92 2.08
C ILE A 72 12.16 2.01 2.11
N VAL A 73 11.55 1.76 0.95
CA VAL A 73 10.41 0.85 0.84
C VAL A 73 10.83 -0.57 1.20
N ALA A 74 11.98 -1.02 0.72
CA ALA A 74 12.47 -2.37 1.04
C ALA A 74 12.64 -2.55 2.56
N ARG A 75 13.20 -1.55 3.25
CA ARG A 75 13.33 -1.60 4.71
C ARG A 75 11.98 -1.59 5.42
N TRP A 76 11.04 -0.79 4.90
CA TRP A 76 9.68 -0.77 5.45
C TRP A 76 9.00 -2.11 5.30
N ASP A 77 9.10 -2.72 4.11
CA ASP A 77 8.50 -4.04 3.84
C ASP A 77 9.09 -5.11 4.75
N GLU A 78 10.39 -5.09 4.97
CA GLU A 78 11.04 -6.02 5.89
C GLU A 78 10.56 -5.80 7.32
N TYR A 79 10.47 -4.55 7.75
CA TYR A 79 9.97 -4.20 9.08
C TYR A 79 8.54 -4.72 9.29
N MET A 80 7.70 -4.65 8.27
CA MET A 80 6.30 -5.06 8.35
C MET A 80 6.12 -6.57 8.17
N SER A 81 7.13 -7.28 7.71
CA SER A 81 7.00 -8.69 7.31
C SER A 81 6.63 -9.63 8.46
N ASP A 82 6.95 -9.27 9.71
CA ASP A 82 6.64 -10.10 10.86
C ASP A 82 5.16 -10.07 11.24
N ILE A 83 4.40 -9.09 10.78
CA ILE A 83 2.98 -8.96 11.11
C ILE A 83 2.06 -9.09 9.90
N LEU A 84 2.61 -9.14 8.68
CA LEU A 84 1.82 -9.28 7.47
C LEU A 84 1.93 -10.68 6.89
N ILE A 85 0.81 -11.18 6.37
CA ILE A 85 0.81 -12.36 5.52
C ILE A 85 0.95 -11.85 4.11
N MET A 86 2.09 -12.11 3.48
CA MET A 86 2.38 -11.61 2.15
C MET A 86 1.65 -12.44 1.11
N GLU A 87 0.51 -11.93 0.66
CA GLU A 87 -0.20 -12.51 -0.48
C GLU A 87 0.46 -11.97 -1.74
N LYS A 88 0.92 -12.87 -2.59
CA LYS A 88 1.55 -12.49 -3.85
C LYS A 88 0.86 -13.21 -4.99
N ASP A 89 0.66 -12.49 -6.08
CA ASP A 89 0.20 -13.07 -7.32
C ASP A 89 1.26 -14.09 -7.80
N PRO A 90 0.88 -15.35 -8.09
CA PRO A 90 1.86 -16.35 -8.48
C PRO A 90 2.54 -16.07 -9.83
N VAL A 91 1.96 -15.18 -10.64
CA VAL A 91 2.53 -14.83 -11.95
C VAL A 91 3.43 -13.60 -11.85
N THR A 92 2.95 -12.53 -11.20
CA THR A 92 3.65 -11.23 -11.16
C THR A 92 4.49 -11.04 -9.90
N GLY A 93 4.23 -11.79 -8.83
CA GLY A 93 4.88 -11.60 -7.54
C GLY A 93 4.40 -10.37 -6.77
N ALA A 94 3.44 -9.64 -7.30
CA ALA A 94 2.90 -8.43 -6.69
C ALA A 94 1.74 -8.75 -5.75
N GLN A 95 1.37 -7.78 -4.92
CA GLN A 95 0.17 -7.89 -4.10
C GLN A 95 -1.07 -7.95 -5.00
N PRO A 96 -2.12 -8.67 -4.57
CA PRO A 96 -3.37 -8.68 -5.34
C PRO A 96 -3.93 -7.27 -5.48
N LEU A 97 -4.28 -6.91 -6.71
CA LEU A 97 -4.89 -5.62 -7.01
C LEU A 97 -6.39 -5.73 -6.97
N LEU A 98 -7.03 -4.71 -6.46
CA LEU A 98 -8.47 -4.60 -6.51
C LEU A 98 -8.86 -3.94 -7.82
N LYS A 99 -9.86 -4.51 -8.49
CA LYS A 99 -10.37 -3.97 -9.74
C LYS A 99 -11.50 -3.01 -9.44
N LYS A 100 -11.42 -1.79 -9.99
CA LYS A 100 -12.52 -0.83 -9.89
C LYS A 100 -13.68 -1.32 -10.74
N VAL A 101 -14.81 -1.56 -10.11
CA VAL A 101 -16.00 -2.05 -10.81
C VAL A 101 -17.08 -0.98 -10.95
N PHE A 102 -16.95 0.14 -10.23
CA PHE A 102 -17.89 1.23 -10.27
C PHE A 102 -17.26 2.50 -9.74
N SER A 103 -17.61 3.63 -10.35
CA SER A 103 -17.28 4.96 -9.85
C SER A 103 -18.45 5.89 -10.09
N PHE A 104 -18.93 6.55 -9.04
CA PHE A 104 -20.08 7.44 -9.14
C PHE A 104 -19.73 8.77 -9.81
N ASP A 105 -18.59 9.32 -9.44
CA ASP A 105 -18.18 10.67 -9.86
C ASP A 105 -17.36 10.69 -11.15
N GLU A 106 -16.84 9.56 -11.57
CA GLU A 106 -16.06 9.45 -12.81
C GLU A 106 -16.93 8.87 -13.92
N LYS A 107 -16.80 9.43 -15.08
CA LYS A 107 -17.54 8.98 -16.27
C LYS A 107 -16.62 8.58 -17.39
#